data_3b55c5a81aacdea8d63955d97757914b
#
_entry.id   3b55c5a81aacdea8d63955d97757914b
#
_cell.length_a   1.000
_cell.length_b   1.000
_cell.length_c   1.000
_cell.angle_alpha   90.00
_cell.angle_beta   90.00
_cell.angle_gamma   90.00
#
_symmetry.space_group_name_H-M   'P 1'
#
loop_
_entity.id
_entity.type
_entity.pdbx_description
1 polymer ?
#
loop_
_entity_poly.entity_id
_entity_poly.type
_entity_poly.pdbx_seq_one_letter_code
_entity_poly.pdbx_strand_id
1 'polypeptide(L)'
;MATYVIPFRVNGKTRLGDGALARAMLADVQAAAGEALVVDEPGGQGPAIAAALEHVRGPVTIVNSDLPCVTAAELEQLSASAPALVAAPDGTTNALALRDARDFEPLYGAGSAARFERVLGARRLDLPGLREDVDTWDDLERVRELVGPHTRAYLG
;
A
#
# COMPACT_ATOMS: atom_id res chain seq x y z
N MET A 1 3.79 13.58 -12.33
CA MET A 1 4.26 12.71 -11.24
C MET A 1 3.12 12.40 -10.29
N ALA A 2 3.05 11.16 -9.84
CA ALA A 2 2.02 10.76 -8.90
C ALA A 2 2.35 11.22 -7.48
N THR A 3 1.32 11.63 -6.73
CA THR A 3 1.42 11.80 -5.30
C THR A 3 1.25 10.44 -4.64
N TYR A 4 2.17 10.05 -3.77
CA TYR A 4 2.06 8.79 -3.02
C TYR A 4 1.37 9.03 -1.69
N VAL A 5 0.42 8.14 -1.37
CA VAL A 5 -0.33 8.17 -0.11
C VAL A 5 -0.20 6.81 0.56
N ILE A 6 0.25 6.80 1.81
CA ILE A 6 0.46 5.58 2.58
C ILE A 6 -0.44 5.61 3.81
N PRO A 7 -1.54 4.86 3.82
CA PRO A 7 -2.33 4.72 5.04
C PRO A 7 -1.55 3.91 6.08
N PHE A 8 -1.50 4.41 7.31
CA PHE A 8 -0.79 3.76 8.38
C PHE A 8 -1.55 3.90 9.69
N ARG A 9 -1.81 2.78 10.35
CA ARG A 9 -2.46 2.77 11.65
C ARG A 9 -1.39 2.56 12.72
N VAL A 10 -1.12 3.62 13.51
CA VAL A 10 -0.09 3.62 14.56
C VAL A 10 -0.34 2.52 15.59
N ASN A 11 -1.61 2.31 15.97
CA ASN A 11 -2.02 1.27 16.90
C ASN A 11 -2.70 0.12 16.16
N GLY A 12 -2.24 -0.13 14.93
CA GLY A 12 -2.86 -1.08 14.05
C GLY A 12 -2.79 -2.50 14.56
N LYS A 13 -3.82 -3.22 14.24
CA LYS A 13 -3.90 -4.66 14.41
C LYS A 13 -2.86 -5.31 13.54
N THR A 14 -1.67 -5.42 14.01
CA THR A 14 -0.81 -6.42 13.44
C THR A 14 -0.98 -7.64 14.31
N ARG A 15 -1.27 -8.77 13.74
CA ARG A 15 -1.17 -10.06 14.41
C ARG A 15 0.24 -10.29 14.95
N LEU A 16 1.15 -9.48 14.50
CA LEU A 16 2.53 -9.42 14.95
C LEU A 16 2.65 -8.77 16.33
N GLY A 17 1.70 -7.90 16.72
CA GLY A 17 1.71 -7.24 18.01
C GLY A 17 2.90 -6.34 18.27
N ASP A 18 3.63 -5.93 17.23
CA ASP A 18 4.88 -5.20 17.36
C ASP A 18 4.86 -3.91 16.53
N GLY A 19 4.71 -2.79 17.22
CA GLY A 19 4.68 -1.47 16.60
C GLY A 19 6.01 -1.07 15.97
N ALA A 20 7.14 -1.55 16.49
CA ALA A 20 8.45 -1.25 15.90
C ALA A 20 8.59 -1.92 14.54
N LEU A 21 8.11 -3.15 14.39
CA LEU A 21 8.10 -3.83 13.10
C LEU A 21 7.19 -3.12 12.11
N ALA A 22 6.00 -2.70 12.55
CA ALA A 22 5.08 -1.95 11.68
C ALA A 22 5.73 -0.67 11.16
N ARG A 23 6.45 0.05 12.01
CA ARG A 23 7.18 1.26 11.62
C ARG A 23 8.35 0.96 10.68
N ALA A 24 9.04 -0.16 10.87
CA ALA A 24 10.12 -0.57 9.99
C ALA A 24 9.60 -0.87 8.59
N MET A 25 8.47 -1.58 8.49
CA MET A 25 7.83 -1.85 7.20
C MET A 25 7.35 -0.57 6.54
N LEU A 26 6.74 0.35 7.29
CA LEU A 26 6.37 1.66 6.78
C LEU A 26 7.58 2.41 6.23
N ALA A 27 8.70 2.35 6.94
CA ALA A 27 9.94 3.02 6.51
C ALA A 27 10.44 2.47 5.17
N ASP A 28 10.32 1.16 4.95
CA ASP A 28 10.69 0.57 3.67
C ASP A 28 9.76 1.02 2.54
N VAL A 29 8.45 1.13 2.81
CA VAL A 29 7.50 1.66 1.82
C VAL A 29 7.79 3.12 1.52
N GLN A 30 8.06 3.93 2.55
CA GLN A 30 8.42 5.34 2.37
C GLN A 30 9.70 5.50 1.55
N ALA A 31 10.70 4.65 1.80
CA ALA A 31 11.96 4.70 1.05
C ALA A 31 11.74 4.39 -0.43
N ALA A 32 10.88 3.42 -0.73
CA ALA A 32 10.54 3.08 -2.11
C ALA A 32 9.73 4.18 -2.81
N ALA A 33 8.80 4.80 -2.09
CA ALA A 33 7.92 5.84 -2.63
C ALA A 33 8.63 7.20 -2.78
N GLY A 34 9.64 7.44 -1.97
CA GLY A 34 10.24 8.76 -1.86
C GLY A 34 9.35 9.68 -1.02
N GLU A 35 9.03 10.85 -1.53
CA GLU A 35 8.14 11.77 -0.84
C GLU A 35 6.71 11.22 -0.87
N ALA A 36 6.09 11.08 0.30
CA ALA A 36 4.76 10.50 0.43
C ALA A 36 3.98 11.13 1.59
N LEU A 37 2.65 11.14 1.46
CA LEU A 37 1.74 11.50 2.54
C LEU A 37 1.42 10.26 3.34
N VAL A 38 1.81 10.22 4.61
CA VAL A 38 1.43 9.14 5.52
C VAL A 38 0.17 9.59 6.25
N VAL A 39 -0.88 8.78 6.15
CA VAL A 39 -2.21 9.13 6.66
C VAL A 39 -2.60 8.18 7.78
N ASP A 40 -2.90 8.74 8.96
CA ASP A 40 -3.45 7.96 10.06
C ASP A 40 -4.92 7.60 9.73
N GLU A 41 -5.31 6.38 10.08
CA GLU A 41 -6.62 5.87 9.67
C GLU A 41 -7.52 5.43 10.84
N PRO A 42 -7.83 6.34 11.79
CA PRO A 42 -8.64 5.96 12.96
C PRO A 42 -10.06 5.51 12.61
N GLY A 43 -10.61 6.00 11.53
CA GLY A 43 -11.97 5.64 11.07
C GLY A 43 -11.98 4.60 9.95
N GLY A 44 -10.84 3.97 9.68
CA GLY A 44 -10.69 3.02 8.57
C GLY A 44 -9.97 3.61 7.38
N GLN A 45 -9.40 2.73 6.56
CA GLN A 45 -8.54 3.10 5.44
C GLN A 45 -9.26 3.97 4.40
N GLY A 46 -10.45 3.55 3.97
CA GLY A 46 -11.18 4.26 2.93
C GLY A 46 -11.51 5.70 3.29
N PRO A 47 -12.16 5.96 4.44
CA PRO A 47 -12.47 7.32 4.87
C PRO A 47 -11.23 8.20 5.08
N ALA A 48 -10.16 7.64 5.63
CA ALA A 48 -8.92 8.38 5.87
C ALA A 48 -8.28 8.82 4.55
N ILE A 49 -8.22 7.93 3.58
CA ILE A 49 -7.68 8.24 2.26
C ILE A 49 -8.55 9.27 1.55
N ALA A 50 -9.88 9.10 1.57
CA ALA A 50 -10.81 10.04 0.95
C ALA A 50 -10.59 11.46 1.50
N ALA A 51 -10.44 11.59 2.81
CA ALA A 51 -10.18 12.88 3.45
C ALA A 51 -8.84 13.48 3.00
N ALA A 52 -7.80 12.66 2.94
CA ALA A 52 -6.47 13.11 2.50
C ALA A 52 -6.49 13.57 1.05
N LEU A 53 -7.24 12.90 0.19
CA LEU A 53 -7.28 13.21 -1.24
C LEU A 53 -8.08 14.47 -1.58
N GLU A 54 -8.86 15.02 -0.64
CA GLU A 54 -9.58 16.27 -0.86
C GLU A 54 -8.65 17.41 -1.28
N HIS A 55 -7.39 17.35 -0.85
CA HIS A 55 -6.39 18.39 -1.12
C HIS A 55 -5.35 17.97 -2.17
N VAL A 56 -5.53 16.82 -2.80
CA VAL A 56 -4.61 16.29 -3.80
C VAL A 56 -5.20 16.48 -5.18
N ARG A 57 -4.37 16.93 -6.12
CA ARG A 57 -4.76 17.10 -7.53
C ARG A 57 -3.90 16.20 -8.41
N GLY A 58 -4.50 15.67 -9.48
CA GLY A 58 -3.79 14.87 -10.46
C GLY A 58 -3.55 13.44 -10.02
N PRO A 59 -2.54 12.78 -10.61
CA PRO A 59 -2.29 11.36 -10.36
C PRO A 59 -1.96 11.05 -8.90
N VAL A 60 -2.48 9.93 -8.40
CA VAL A 60 -2.23 9.47 -7.04
C VAL A 60 -1.97 7.97 -7.05
N THR A 61 -1.04 7.52 -6.21
CA THR A 61 -0.80 6.10 -5.97
C THR A 61 -0.88 5.86 -4.46
N ILE A 62 -1.82 5.01 -4.07
CA ILE A 62 -2.07 4.66 -2.69
C ILE A 62 -1.44 3.30 -2.45
N VAL A 63 -0.55 3.21 -1.47
CA VAL A 63 0.19 1.98 -1.19
C VAL A 63 0.13 1.67 0.30
N ASN A 64 -0.21 0.43 0.65
CA ASN A 64 -0.30 0.00 2.03
C ASN A 64 1.07 -0.03 2.71
N SER A 65 1.08 0.12 4.02
CA SER A 65 2.31 0.23 4.81
C SER A 65 2.96 -1.10 5.18
N ASP A 66 2.27 -2.21 4.95
CA ASP A 66 2.70 -3.57 5.31
C ASP A 66 3.33 -4.33 4.14
N LEU A 67 3.99 -3.61 3.25
CA LEU A 67 4.60 -4.15 2.02
C LEU A 67 6.13 -3.96 2.06
N PRO A 68 6.84 -4.67 2.94
CA PRO A 68 8.28 -4.43 3.15
C PRO A 68 9.16 -4.83 1.96
N CYS A 69 8.61 -5.54 0.99
CA CYS A 69 9.35 -5.99 -0.20
C CYS A 69 9.21 -5.06 -1.40
N VAL A 70 8.45 -3.97 -1.28
CA VAL A 70 8.19 -3.06 -2.40
C VAL A 70 9.49 -2.40 -2.90
N THR A 71 9.57 -2.21 -4.22
CA THR A 71 10.67 -1.47 -4.85
C THR A 71 10.17 -0.20 -5.51
N ALA A 72 11.05 0.78 -5.64
CA ALA A 72 10.74 2.01 -6.35
C ALA A 72 10.31 1.75 -7.80
N ALA A 73 10.96 0.81 -8.48
CA ALA A 73 10.63 0.45 -9.87
C ALA A 73 9.20 -0.08 -9.98
N GLU A 74 8.76 -0.90 -9.02
CA GLU A 74 7.38 -1.41 -9.02
C GLU A 74 6.36 -0.29 -8.83
N LEU A 75 6.63 0.65 -7.94
CA LEU A 75 5.74 1.80 -7.73
C LEU A 75 5.67 2.68 -8.98
N GLU A 76 6.79 2.91 -9.64
CA GLU A 76 6.82 3.67 -10.89
C GLU A 76 6.03 2.97 -11.98
N GLN A 77 6.19 1.66 -12.12
CA GLN A 77 5.45 0.86 -13.10
C GLN A 77 3.95 0.91 -12.83
N LEU A 78 3.54 0.77 -11.58
CA LEU A 78 2.14 0.85 -11.20
C LEU A 78 1.56 2.22 -11.53
N SER A 79 2.24 3.28 -11.12
CA SER A 79 1.80 4.67 -11.37
C SER A 79 1.68 4.97 -12.87
N ALA A 80 2.62 4.49 -13.66
CA ALA A 80 2.61 4.68 -15.12
C ALA A 80 1.46 3.92 -15.81
N SER A 81 0.92 2.90 -15.15
CA SER A 81 -0.15 2.06 -15.67
C SER A 81 -1.56 2.49 -15.22
N ALA A 82 -1.68 3.59 -14.50
CA ALA A 82 -2.97 4.04 -13.92
C ALA A 82 -4.07 4.16 -14.98
N PRO A 83 -5.32 3.78 -14.68
CA PRO A 83 -5.77 3.19 -13.44
C PRO A 83 -5.36 1.72 -13.33
N ALA A 84 -4.67 1.38 -12.26
CA ALA A 84 -4.12 0.04 -12.06
C ALA A 84 -4.03 -0.30 -10.58
N LEU A 85 -3.99 -1.59 -10.27
CA LEU A 85 -3.89 -2.05 -8.89
C LEU A 85 -3.03 -3.31 -8.77
N VAL A 86 -2.57 -3.57 -7.56
CA VAL A 86 -1.99 -4.86 -7.19
C VAL A 86 -2.84 -5.43 -6.07
N ALA A 87 -3.34 -6.64 -6.28
CA ALA A 87 -4.14 -7.36 -5.29
C ALA A 87 -3.26 -8.14 -4.33
N ALA A 88 -3.72 -8.22 -3.08
CA ALA A 88 -3.18 -9.20 -2.14
C ALA A 88 -3.70 -10.61 -2.49
N PRO A 89 -3.03 -11.66 -2.00
CA PRO A 89 -3.49 -13.03 -2.26
C PRO A 89 -4.93 -13.31 -1.82
N ASP A 90 -5.42 -12.58 -0.81
CA ASP A 90 -6.80 -12.76 -0.29
C ASP A 90 -7.86 -11.95 -1.07
N GLY A 91 -7.46 -11.24 -2.13
CA GLY A 91 -8.39 -10.44 -2.95
C GLY A 91 -8.62 -9.01 -2.45
N THR A 92 -7.95 -8.59 -1.38
CA THR A 92 -7.92 -7.19 -1.00
C THR A 92 -6.90 -6.43 -1.87
N THR A 93 -6.78 -5.13 -1.67
CA THR A 93 -5.97 -4.28 -2.53
C THR A 93 -4.77 -3.73 -1.77
N ASN A 94 -3.57 -4.08 -2.22
CA ASN A 94 -2.33 -3.62 -1.60
C ASN A 94 -1.87 -2.26 -2.13
N ALA A 95 -2.13 -1.98 -3.40
CA ALA A 95 -1.76 -0.72 -4.00
C ALA A 95 -2.73 -0.36 -5.13
N LEU A 96 -3.00 0.94 -5.29
CA LEU A 96 -3.94 1.45 -6.29
C LEU A 96 -3.41 2.74 -6.87
N ALA A 97 -3.25 2.79 -8.19
CA ALA A 97 -2.83 3.98 -8.92
C ALA A 97 -3.99 4.53 -9.74
N LEU A 98 -4.26 5.82 -9.60
CA LEU A 98 -5.30 6.53 -10.31
C LEU A 98 -4.71 7.69 -11.10
N ARG A 99 -5.34 8.02 -12.23
CA ARG A 99 -4.92 9.16 -13.04
C ARG A 99 -5.26 10.49 -12.41
N ASP A 100 -6.28 10.51 -11.55
CA ASP A 100 -6.71 11.70 -10.84
C ASP A 100 -7.25 11.30 -9.47
N ALA A 101 -6.82 12.01 -8.43
CA ALA A 101 -7.26 11.76 -7.06
C ALA A 101 -8.78 11.83 -6.90
N ARG A 102 -9.46 12.62 -7.74
CA ARG A 102 -10.91 12.77 -7.72
C ARG A 102 -11.65 11.50 -8.15
N ASP A 103 -10.98 10.57 -8.80
CA ASP A 103 -11.58 9.31 -9.24
C ASP A 103 -11.69 8.30 -8.10
N PHE A 104 -11.09 8.58 -6.95
CA PHE A 104 -11.05 7.65 -5.84
C PHE A 104 -12.45 7.35 -5.28
N GLU A 105 -12.71 6.06 -5.07
CA GLU A 105 -13.89 5.54 -4.36
C GLU A 105 -13.40 4.66 -3.22
N PRO A 106 -13.95 4.78 -2.00
CA PRO A 106 -13.48 4.03 -0.83
C PRO A 106 -14.02 2.59 -0.82
N LEU A 107 -13.56 1.76 -1.75
CA LEU A 107 -14.05 0.41 -1.99
C LEU A 107 -13.26 -0.69 -1.26
N TYR A 108 -12.45 -0.33 -0.28
CA TYR A 108 -11.59 -1.28 0.47
C TYR A 108 -12.40 -2.33 1.22
N GLY A 109 -11.73 -3.41 1.59
CA GLY A 109 -12.28 -4.53 2.30
C GLY A 109 -12.24 -5.81 1.49
N ALA A 110 -12.90 -6.85 1.98
CA ALA A 110 -12.93 -8.16 1.30
C ALA A 110 -13.44 -8.02 -0.14
N GLY A 111 -12.69 -8.57 -1.10
CA GLY A 111 -13.03 -8.51 -2.52
C GLY A 111 -12.78 -7.14 -3.17
N SER A 112 -12.05 -6.25 -2.52
CA SER A 112 -11.88 -4.89 -3.02
C SER A 112 -11.17 -4.80 -4.36
N ALA A 113 -10.21 -5.69 -4.64
CA ALA A 113 -9.50 -5.67 -5.91
C ALA A 113 -10.48 -5.80 -7.08
N ALA A 114 -11.41 -6.76 -7.00
CA ALA A 114 -12.43 -6.94 -8.03
C ALA A 114 -13.37 -5.73 -8.12
N ARG A 115 -13.70 -5.09 -6.98
CA ARG A 115 -14.54 -3.89 -7.01
C ARG A 115 -13.84 -2.72 -7.68
N PHE A 116 -12.57 -2.48 -7.38
CA PHE A 116 -11.79 -1.42 -8.05
C PHE A 116 -11.66 -1.68 -9.55
N GLU A 117 -11.47 -2.93 -9.94
CA GLU A 117 -11.46 -3.29 -11.37
C GLU A 117 -12.78 -2.92 -12.03
N ARG A 118 -13.88 -3.30 -11.41
CA ARG A 118 -15.22 -3.09 -11.97
C ARG A 118 -15.64 -1.63 -11.97
N VAL A 119 -15.44 -0.92 -10.86
CA VAL A 119 -15.96 0.44 -10.68
C VAL A 119 -15.04 1.50 -11.30
N LEU A 120 -13.73 1.35 -11.11
CA LEU A 120 -12.74 2.35 -11.56
C LEU A 120 -12.05 1.96 -12.86
N GLY A 121 -12.32 0.78 -13.40
CA GLY A 121 -11.64 0.29 -14.58
C GLY A 121 -10.15 0.02 -14.35
N ALA A 122 -9.77 -0.22 -13.10
CA ALA A 122 -8.37 -0.46 -12.76
C ALA A 122 -7.90 -1.79 -13.33
N ARG A 123 -6.70 -1.79 -13.92
CA ARG A 123 -6.07 -2.98 -14.45
C ARG A 123 -5.23 -3.65 -13.37
N ARG A 124 -5.41 -4.95 -13.18
CA ARG A 124 -4.64 -5.70 -12.19
C ARG A 124 -3.25 -6.01 -12.74
N LEU A 125 -2.22 -5.64 -11.99
CA LEU A 125 -0.83 -5.95 -12.32
C LEU A 125 -0.28 -6.97 -11.33
N ASP A 126 0.66 -7.79 -11.79
CA ASP A 126 1.40 -8.72 -10.93
C ASP A 126 2.79 -8.15 -10.66
N LEU A 127 2.93 -7.49 -9.51
CA LEU A 127 4.18 -6.89 -9.04
C LEU A 127 4.52 -7.52 -7.68
N PRO A 128 5.48 -8.45 -7.64
CA PRO A 128 5.70 -9.30 -6.46
C PRO A 128 5.92 -8.54 -5.16
N GLY A 129 6.68 -7.46 -5.18
CA GLY A 129 6.95 -6.66 -3.98
C GLY A 129 5.72 -5.94 -3.44
N LEU A 130 4.72 -5.69 -4.27
CA LEU A 130 3.45 -5.08 -3.87
C LEU A 130 2.39 -6.13 -3.56
N ARG A 131 2.58 -7.37 -3.97
CA ARG A 131 1.66 -8.48 -3.69
C ARG A 131 1.83 -9.02 -2.27
N GLU A 132 3.04 -8.99 -1.73
CA GLU A 132 3.41 -9.68 -0.49
C GLU A 132 3.21 -8.76 0.73
N ASP A 133 1.97 -8.69 1.22
CA ASP A 133 1.67 -8.02 2.49
C ASP A 133 2.00 -8.93 3.66
N VAL A 134 2.44 -8.33 4.77
CA VAL A 134 2.90 -9.04 5.96
C VAL A 134 1.95 -8.77 7.12
N ASP A 135 1.16 -9.76 7.49
CA ASP A 135 0.23 -9.70 8.62
C ASP A 135 0.66 -10.59 9.79
N THR A 136 1.44 -11.63 9.50
CA THR A 136 1.82 -12.65 10.49
C THR A 136 3.34 -12.88 10.44
N TRP A 137 3.86 -13.52 11.50
CA TRP A 137 5.26 -13.93 11.53
C TRP A 137 5.58 -14.94 10.43
N ASP A 138 4.62 -15.79 10.05
CA ASP A 138 4.80 -16.72 8.93
C ASP A 138 4.95 -15.97 7.61
N ASP A 139 4.15 -14.91 7.40
CA ASP A 139 4.29 -14.05 6.23
C ASP A 139 5.67 -13.43 6.16
N LEU A 140 6.15 -12.90 7.29
CA LEU A 140 7.46 -12.26 7.38
C LEU A 140 8.58 -13.26 7.08
N GLU A 141 8.50 -14.46 7.64
CA GLU A 141 9.49 -15.50 7.41
C GLU A 141 9.55 -15.90 5.93
N ARG A 142 8.39 -15.98 5.29
CA ARG A 142 8.32 -16.33 3.86
C ARG A 142 9.05 -15.32 2.98
N VAL A 143 9.03 -14.03 3.35
CA VAL A 143 9.63 -12.96 2.53
C VAL A 143 10.91 -12.39 3.12
N ARG A 144 11.45 -13.01 4.16
CA ARG A 144 12.58 -12.51 4.94
C ARG A 144 13.77 -12.04 4.09
N GLU A 145 14.07 -12.76 3.03
CA GLU A 145 15.20 -12.46 2.14
C GLU A 145 14.91 -11.29 1.19
N LEU A 146 13.64 -10.88 1.06
CA LEU A 146 13.20 -9.91 0.08
C LEU A 146 12.85 -8.55 0.68
N VAL A 147 12.80 -8.45 2.02
CA VAL A 147 12.42 -7.21 2.69
C VAL A 147 13.46 -6.12 2.50
N GLY A 148 13.01 -4.87 2.61
CA GLY A 148 13.87 -3.70 2.52
C GLY A 148 14.80 -3.55 3.71
N PRO A 149 15.70 -2.54 3.66
CA PRO A 149 16.76 -2.39 4.66
C PRO A 149 16.26 -2.10 6.08
N HIS A 150 15.14 -1.39 6.21
CA HIS A 150 14.60 -1.04 7.53
C HIS A 150 14.04 -2.27 8.25
N THR A 151 13.24 -3.07 7.55
CA THR A 151 12.71 -4.32 8.10
C THR A 151 13.83 -5.32 8.36
N ARG A 152 14.79 -5.39 7.45
CA ARG A 152 15.96 -6.27 7.62
C ARG A 152 16.76 -5.90 8.87
N ALA A 153 16.98 -4.61 9.11
CA ALA A 153 17.67 -4.14 10.32
C ALA A 153 16.91 -4.51 11.60
N TYR A 154 15.58 -4.45 11.55
CA TYR A 154 14.74 -4.90 12.66
C TYR A 154 14.93 -6.39 12.95
N LEU A 155 15.04 -7.20 11.91
CA LEU A 155 15.19 -8.65 12.06
C LEU A 155 16.57 -9.09 12.57
N GLY A 156 17.55 -8.24 12.49
CA GLY A 156 18.90 -8.47 12.99
C GLY A 156 19.82 -9.12 11.99
#